data_a284483954dccf4bc643de52263d4b31
#
_entry.id   a284483954dccf4bc643de52263d4b31
#
_cell.length_a   1.000
_cell.length_b   1.000
_cell.length_c   1.000
_cell.angle_alpha   90.00
_cell.angle_beta   90.00
_cell.angle_gamma   90.00
#
_symmetry.space_group_name_H-M   'P 1'
#
loop_
_entity.id
_entity.type
_entity.pdbx_description
1 polymer ?
#
loop_
_entity_poly.entity_id
_entity_poly.type
_entity_poly.pdbx_seq_one_letter_code
_entity_poly.pdbx_strand_id
1 'polypeptide(L)'
;MVIIMKKILFVCTGNTCRSPMAQGIFNKLAEDKGLDICAESFGVSAMTGLPVSENSVEVCKEIGVDISTLCSTDVVDVDLDKFDAFYCMSQSHMALLFQCYGVALDKMKLLGVSDPYGGNVEIYRMCRDEIYNSVEEIIKSYEN
;
A
#
# COMPACT_ATOMS: atom_id res chain seq x y z
N MET A 1 2.05 28.99 9.54
CA MET A 1 0.99 27.99 9.31
C MET A 1 1.60 26.60 9.26
N VAL A 2 1.09 25.67 10.03
CA VAL A 2 1.54 24.30 10.02
C VAL A 2 0.65 23.50 9.08
N ILE A 3 1.26 22.89 8.05
CA ILE A 3 0.54 21.99 7.14
C ILE A 3 0.64 20.59 7.72
N ILE A 4 -0.51 20.01 8.10
CA ILE A 4 -0.56 18.64 8.59
C ILE A 4 -0.86 17.72 7.40
N MET A 5 0.12 16.90 7.03
CA MET A 5 -0.03 15.92 5.97
C MET A 5 -0.79 14.71 6.50
N LYS A 6 -1.87 14.31 5.84
CA LYS A 6 -2.57 13.07 6.13
C LYS A 6 -1.70 11.89 5.75
N LYS A 7 -1.79 10.81 6.51
CA LYS A 7 -1.05 9.58 6.24
C LYS A 7 -2.01 8.41 6.14
N ILE A 8 -1.86 7.64 5.07
CA ILE A 8 -2.60 6.39 4.89
C ILE A 8 -1.62 5.23 4.79
N LEU A 9 -2.12 4.02 5.01
CA LEU A 9 -1.29 2.83 5.06
C LEU A 9 -1.89 1.74 4.20
N PHE A 10 -1.05 1.15 3.34
CA PHE A 10 -1.43 -0.04 2.57
C PHE A 10 -0.91 -1.29 3.27
N VAL A 11 -1.75 -2.30 3.36
CA VAL A 11 -1.50 -3.50 4.16
C VAL A 11 -1.60 -4.76 3.31
N CYS A 12 -0.55 -5.58 3.33
CA CYS A 12 -0.59 -6.93 2.76
C CYS A 12 0.10 -7.91 3.71
N THR A 13 0.44 -9.10 3.24
CA THR A 13 1.05 -10.13 4.09
C THR A 13 2.55 -9.86 4.30
N GLY A 14 3.33 -9.92 3.23
CA GLY A 14 4.80 -9.85 3.31
C GLY A 14 5.41 -8.48 3.06
N ASN A 15 4.63 -7.52 2.59
CA ASN A 15 5.07 -6.16 2.24
C ASN A 15 6.22 -6.14 1.22
N THR A 16 6.21 -7.08 0.29
CA THR A 16 7.21 -7.13 -0.80
C THR A 16 6.58 -7.07 -2.20
N CYS A 17 5.27 -7.22 -2.32
CA CYS A 17 4.57 -7.24 -3.61
C CYS A 17 3.48 -6.17 -3.71
N ARG A 18 2.28 -6.45 -3.18
CA ARG A 18 1.08 -5.62 -3.39
C ARG A 18 1.15 -4.24 -2.73
N SER A 19 1.41 -4.20 -1.44
CA SER A 19 1.38 -2.94 -0.70
C SER A 19 2.49 -1.97 -1.10
N PRO A 20 3.72 -2.42 -1.44
CA PRO A 20 4.72 -1.49 -1.97
C PRO A 20 4.32 -0.87 -3.31
N MET A 21 3.68 -1.64 -4.20
CA MET A 21 3.17 -1.11 -5.46
C MET A 21 2.11 -0.03 -5.20
N ALA A 22 1.17 -0.33 -4.30
CA ALA A 22 0.12 0.63 -3.93
C ALA A 22 0.71 1.92 -3.33
N GLN A 23 1.69 1.78 -2.45
CA GLN A 23 2.38 2.93 -1.85
C GLN A 23 3.02 3.81 -2.91
N GLY A 24 3.79 3.24 -3.81
CA GLY A 24 4.49 3.98 -4.85
C GLY A 24 3.53 4.67 -5.81
N ILE A 25 2.50 3.96 -6.27
CA ILE A 25 1.51 4.50 -7.19
C ILE A 25 0.73 5.64 -6.52
N PHE A 26 0.29 5.44 -5.27
CA PHE A 26 -0.45 6.46 -4.54
C PHE A 26 0.38 7.74 -4.38
N ASN A 27 1.62 7.61 -3.93
CA ASN A 27 2.48 8.78 -3.68
C ASN A 27 2.78 9.53 -4.98
N LYS A 28 2.96 8.82 -6.09
CA LYS A 28 3.16 9.45 -7.40
C LYS A 28 1.94 10.24 -7.83
N LEU A 29 0.75 9.65 -7.74
CA LEU A 29 -0.49 10.31 -8.14
C LEU A 29 -0.82 11.49 -7.21
N ALA A 30 -0.61 11.34 -5.91
CA ALA A 30 -0.85 12.43 -4.95
C ALA A 30 0.09 13.61 -5.20
N GLU A 31 1.36 13.34 -5.46
CA GLU A 31 2.34 14.38 -5.79
C GLU A 31 1.96 15.11 -7.08
N ASP A 32 1.59 14.37 -8.13
CA ASP A 32 1.21 14.94 -9.42
C ASP A 32 -0.01 15.87 -9.30
N LYS A 33 -0.88 15.61 -8.34
CA LYS A 33 -2.09 16.42 -8.10
C LYS A 33 -1.93 17.46 -6.98
N GLY A 34 -0.75 17.55 -6.37
CA GLY A 34 -0.50 18.50 -5.30
C GLY A 34 -1.29 18.25 -4.02
N LEU A 35 -1.62 16.98 -3.72
CA LEU A 35 -2.38 16.64 -2.53
C LEU A 35 -1.46 16.49 -1.31
N ASP A 36 -1.91 17.00 -0.16
CA ASP A 36 -1.18 16.91 1.12
C ASP A 36 -1.48 15.60 1.83
N ILE A 37 -1.17 14.50 1.19
CA ILE A 37 -1.39 13.14 1.71
C ILE A 37 -0.28 12.23 1.20
N CYS A 38 0.21 11.35 2.05
CA CYS A 38 1.20 10.37 1.66
C CYS A 38 0.83 8.99 2.18
N ALA A 39 1.37 7.96 1.53
CA ALA A 39 1.15 6.57 1.90
C ALA A 39 2.46 5.92 2.35
N GLU A 40 2.33 5.03 3.33
CA GLU A 40 3.34 4.04 3.68
C GLU A 40 2.72 2.66 3.50
N SER A 41 3.49 1.61 3.73
CA SER A 41 2.97 0.24 3.64
C SER A 41 3.66 -0.66 4.67
N PHE A 42 2.95 -1.72 5.07
CA PHE A 42 3.53 -2.74 5.93
C PHE A 42 2.87 -4.09 5.67
N GLY A 43 3.47 -5.13 6.21
CA GLY A 43 2.92 -6.47 6.16
C GLY A 43 2.54 -6.98 7.54
N VAL A 44 1.47 -7.76 7.61
CA VAL A 44 1.01 -8.36 8.87
C VAL A 44 1.86 -9.55 9.29
N SER A 45 2.67 -10.08 8.38
CA SER A 45 3.60 -11.18 8.61
C SER A 45 4.84 -10.99 7.74
N ALA A 46 5.47 -9.82 7.86
CA ALA A 46 6.64 -9.45 7.07
C ALA A 46 7.92 -9.64 7.86
N MET A 47 9.02 -9.81 7.15
CA MET A 47 10.35 -9.68 7.72
C MET A 47 10.85 -8.29 7.35
N THR A 48 11.08 -7.42 8.35
CA THR A 48 11.52 -6.04 8.11
C THR A 48 12.88 -6.01 7.42
N GLY A 49 13.00 -5.15 6.41
CA GLY A 49 14.26 -4.90 5.72
C GLY A 49 14.49 -5.68 4.44
N LEU A 50 13.53 -6.49 3.99
CA LEU A 50 13.67 -7.21 2.71
C LEU A 50 13.39 -6.26 1.54
N PRO A 51 14.08 -6.45 0.40
CA PRO A 51 13.80 -5.65 -0.79
C PRO A 51 12.44 -6.00 -1.39
N VAL A 52 11.85 -5.05 -2.09
CA VAL A 52 10.63 -5.29 -2.88
C VAL A 52 10.94 -6.31 -3.98
N SER A 53 9.96 -7.17 -4.29
CA SER A 53 10.14 -8.19 -5.32
C SER A 53 10.53 -7.56 -6.66
N GLU A 54 11.42 -8.25 -7.42
CA GLU A 54 11.90 -7.75 -8.69
C GLU A 54 10.76 -7.49 -9.68
N ASN A 55 9.76 -8.37 -9.72
CA ASN A 55 8.63 -8.22 -10.61
C ASN A 55 7.78 -6.99 -10.24
N SER A 56 7.61 -6.70 -8.95
CA SER A 56 6.90 -5.50 -8.52
C SER A 56 7.63 -4.23 -8.95
N VAL A 57 8.95 -4.21 -8.78
CA VAL A 57 9.78 -3.08 -9.22
C VAL A 57 9.66 -2.87 -10.72
N GLU A 58 9.77 -3.96 -11.49
CA GLU A 58 9.72 -3.93 -12.96
C GLU A 58 8.40 -3.37 -13.49
N VAL A 59 7.28 -3.91 -13.01
CA VAL A 59 5.97 -3.49 -13.53
C VAL A 59 5.61 -2.06 -13.11
N CYS A 60 6.06 -1.60 -11.95
CA CYS A 60 5.87 -0.21 -11.56
C CYS A 60 6.74 0.74 -12.39
N LYS A 61 7.96 0.33 -12.71
CA LYS A 61 8.85 1.10 -13.59
C LYS A 61 8.22 1.35 -14.96
N GLU A 62 7.47 0.38 -15.48
CA GLU A 62 6.77 0.51 -16.78
C GLU A 62 5.81 1.70 -16.82
N ILE A 63 5.30 2.12 -15.67
CA ILE A 63 4.38 3.26 -15.56
C ILE A 63 5.02 4.48 -14.89
N GLY A 64 6.34 4.51 -14.81
CA GLY A 64 7.07 5.66 -14.27
C GLY A 64 7.09 5.76 -12.75
N VAL A 65 6.83 4.65 -12.06
CA VAL A 65 6.84 4.59 -10.58
C VAL A 65 8.04 3.78 -10.12
N ASP A 66 8.94 4.41 -9.37
CA ASP A 66 10.13 3.75 -8.82
C ASP A 66 9.90 3.34 -7.37
N ILE A 67 9.84 2.04 -7.12
CA ILE A 67 9.73 1.48 -5.78
C ILE A 67 10.97 0.66 -5.39
N SER A 68 12.06 0.80 -6.15
CA SER A 68 13.27 -0.01 -5.96
C SER A 68 13.97 0.23 -4.63
N THR A 69 13.76 1.39 -4.01
CA THR A 69 14.39 1.74 -2.72
C THR A 69 13.56 1.36 -1.51
N LEU A 70 12.32 0.90 -1.70
CA LEU A 70 11.46 0.50 -0.59
C LEU A 70 11.90 -0.85 -0.03
N CYS A 71 11.74 -1.00 1.28
CA CYS A 71 11.99 -2.25 1.99
C CYS A 71 10.75 -2.66 2.75
N SER A 72 10.59 -3.95 2.98
CA SER A 72 9.48 -4.47 3.76
C SER A 72 9.53 -4.01 5.22
N THR A 73 8.37 -3.83 5.80
CA THR A 73 8.21 -3.46 7.22
C THR A 73 7.14 -4.35 7.83
N ASP A 74 7.45 -4.97 8.96
CA ASP A 74 6.44 -5.72 9.72
C ASP A 74 5.60 -4.78 10.57
N VAL A 75 4.34 -5.16 10.79
CA VAL A 75 3.38 -4.37 11.57
C VAL A 75 3.91 -3.99 12.96
N VAL A 76 4.72 -4.83 13.58
CA VAL A 76 5.27 -4.58 14.92
C VAL A 76 6.23 -3.38 14.95
N ASP A 77 6.76 -3.00 13.79
CA ASP A 77 7.69 -1.88 13.67
C ASP A 77 7.01 -0.56 13.26
N VAL A 78 5.66 -0.55 13.25
CA VAL A 78 4.87 0.59 12.78
C VAL A 78 4.02 1.16 13.91
N ASP A 79 4.02 2.48 14.04
CA ASP A 79 3.10 3.17 14.95
C ASP A 79 1.76 3.38 14.22
N LEU A 80 0.80 2.50 14.48
CA LEU A 80 -0.49 2.51 13.78
C LEU A 80 -1.32 3.75 14.06
N ASP A 81 -1.10 4.43 15.19
CA ASP A 81 -1.84 5.62 15.57
C ASP A 81 -1.52 6.85 14.70
N LYS A 82 -0.44 6.78 13.92
CA LYS A 82 -0.04 7.87 13.02
C LYS A 82 -0.85 7.92 11.73
N PHE A 83 -1.67 6.90 11.47
CA PHE A 83 -2.34 6.77 10.18
C PHE A 83 -3.84 7.05 10.30
N ASP A 84 -4.34 7.80 9.32
CA ASP A 84 -5.75 8.21 9.27
C ASP A 84 -6.64 7.13 8.63
N ALA A 85 -6.07 6.28 7.76
CA ALA A 85 -6.80 5.23 7.07
C ALA A 85 -5.88 4.07 6.72
N PHE A 86 -6.48 2.88 6.65
CA PHE A 86 -5.80 1.62 6.32
C PHE A 86 -6.50 0.98 5.13
N TYR A 87 -5.74 0.69 4.07
CA TYR A 87 -6.26 0.03 2.87
C TYR A 87 -5.65 -1.36 2.80
N CYS A 88 -6.48 -2.38 2.99
CA CYS A 88 -6.04 -3.77 3.12
C CYS A 88 -6.27 -4.54 1.84
N MET A 89 -5.31 -5.36 1.45
CA MET A 89 -5.41 -6.15 0.22
C MET A 89 -6.41 -7.28 0.32
N SER A 90 -6.72 -7.77 1.54
CA SER A 90 -7.71 -8.82 1.76
C SER A 90 -8.46 -8.61 3.06
N GLN A 91 -9.60 -9.33 3.20
CA GLN A 91 -10.39 -9.29 4.43
C GLN A 91 -9.63 -9.88 5.61
N SER A 92 -8.75 -10.86 5.38
CA SER A 92 -7.94 -11.45 6.45
C SER A 92 -7.00 -10.42 7.07
N HIS A 93 -6.46 -9.49 6.28
CA HIS A 93 -5.64 -8.40 6.81
C HIS A 93 -6.45 -7.48 7.71
N MET A 94 -7.69 -7.15 7.31
CA MET A 94 -8.58 -6.33 8.10
C MET A 94 -8.92 -7.00 9.44
N ALA A 95 -9.27 -8.27 9.40
CA ALA A 95 -9.61 -9.04 10.59
C ALA A 95 -8.45 -9.08 11.57
N LEU A 96 -7.24 -9.30 11.07
CA LEU A 96 -6.04 -9.38 11.92
C LEU A 96 -5.74 -8.03 12.59
N LEU A 97 -5.82 -6.93 11.84
CA LEU A 97 -5.60 -5.59 12.38
C LEU A 97 -6.63 -5.25 13.46
N PHE A 98 -7.90 -5.60 13.24
CA PHE A 98 -8.96 -5.36 14.21
C PHE A 98 -8.76 -6.21 15.47
N GLN A 99 -8.55 -7.53 15.29
CA GLN A 99 -8.51 -8.46 16.41
C GLN A 99 -7.22 -8.40 17.22
N CYS A 100 -6.08 -8.22 16.54
CA CYS A 100 -4.77 -8.31 17.19
C CYS A 100 -4.15 -6.95 17.51
N TYR A 101 -4.52 -5.91 16.77
CA TYR A 101 -3.89 -4.59 16.90
C TYR A 101 -4.86 -3.47 17.26
N GLY A 102 -6.14 -3.78 17.40
CA GLY A 102 -7.14 -2.82 17.86
C GLY A 102 -7.45 -1.68 16.87
N VAL A 103 -7.15 -1.87 15.57
CA VAL A 103 -7.49 -0.87 14.57
C VAL A 103 -9.01 -0.83 14.38
N ALA A 104 -9.59 0.37 14.44
CA ALA A 104 -11.03 0.54 14.31
C ALA A 104 -11.50 0.18 12.89
N LEU A 105 -12.65 -0.51 12.80
CA LEU A 105 -13.18 -0.95 11.51
C LEU A 105 -13.50 0.22 10.56
N ASP A 106 -13.92 1.35 11.10
CA ASP A 106 -14.23 2.53 10.28
C ASP A 106 -13.01 3.21 9.68
N LYS A 107 -11.81 2.84 10.13
CA LYS A 107 -10.54 3.33 9.55
C LYS A 107 -10.00 2.41 8.45
N MET A 108 -10.62 1.26 8.21
CA MET A 108 -10.14 0.27 7.27
C MET A 108 -11.02 0.17 6.04
N LYS A 109 -10.41 -0.06 4.88
CA LYS A 109 -11.11 -0.34 3.63
C LYS A 109 -10.44 -1.50 2.90
N LEU A 110 -11.24 -2.29 2.19
CA LEU A 110 -10.76 -3.43 1.42
C LEU A 110 -10.46 -3.00 -0.02
N LEU A 111 -9.27 -3.34 -0.51
CA LEU A 111 -8.94 -3.21 -1.93
C LEU A 111 -9.28 -4.48 -2.71
N GLY A 112 -9.18 -5.64 -2.07
CA GLY A 112 -9.55 -6.91 -2.68
C GLY A 112 -8.66 -7.34 -3.83
N VAL A 113 -7.35 -7.13 -3.72
CA VAL A 113 -6.38 -7.45 -4.76
C VAL A 113 -5.77 -8.83 -4.51
N SER A 114 -5.79 -9.68 -5.53
CA SER A 114 -5.21 -11.03 -5.46
C SER A 114 -3.69 -10.99 -5.31
N ASP A 115 -3.13 -11.99 -4.59
CA ASP A 115 -1.71 -12.07 -4.34
C ASP A 115 -0.97 -12.59 -5.58
N PRO A 116 -0.04 -11.81 -6.17
CA PRO A 116 0.71 -12.24 -7.35
C PRO A 116 1.91 -13.14 -7.01
N TYR A 117 2.18 -13.38 -5.73
CA TYR A 117 3.35 -14.13 -5.29
C TYR A 117 3.46 -15.48 -5.99
N GLY A 118 4.64 -15.78 -6.53
CA GLY A 118 4.88 -17.00 -7.28
C GLY A 118 4.45 -16.94 -8.74
N GLY A 119 3.80 -15.85 -9.17
CA GLY A 119 3.41 -15.65 -10.56
C GLY A 119 4.54 -15.07 -11.42
N ASN A 120 4.33 -15.07 -12.73
CA ASN A 120 5.25 -14.44 -13.69
C ASN A 120 5.01 -12.93 -13.78
N VAL A 121 5.80 -12.24 -14.59
CA VAL A 121 5.71 -10.78 -14.74
C VAL A 121 4.33 -10.33 -15.22
N GLU A 122 3.66 -11.13 -16.06
CA GLU A 122 2.29 -10.80 -16.53
C GLU A 122 1.29 -10.78 -15.38
N ILE A 123 1.40 -11.71 -14.43
CA ILE A 123 0.53 -11.74 -13.25
C ILE A 123 0.77 -10.50 -12.39
N TYR A 124 2.03 -10.10 -12.23
CA TYR A 124 2.36 -8.86 -11.51
C TYR A 124 1.85 -7.62 -12.23
N ARG A 125 1.89 -7.63 -13.56
CA ARG A 125 1.38 -6.50 -14.36
C ARG A 125 -0.13 -6.36 -14.20
N MET A 126 -0.86 -7.48 -14.21
CA MET A 126 -2.31 -7.49 -13.95
C MET A 126 -2.61 -6.98 -12.55
N CYS A 127 -1.85 -7.41 -11.56
CA CYS A 127 -1.97 -6.96 -10.18
C CYS A 127 -1.72 -5.44 -10.06
N ARG A 128 -0.67 -4.94 -10.71
CA ARG A 128 -0.36 -3.50 -10.76
C ARG A 128 -1.54 -2.72 -11.33
N ASP A 129 -2.16 -3.20 -12.40
CA ASP A 129 -3.27 -2.51 -13.03
C ASP A 129 -4.51 -2.47 -12.13
N GLU A 130 -4.81 -3.57 -11.43
CA GLU A 130 -5.88 -3.59 -10.42
C GLU A 130 -5.61 -2.56 -9.31
N ILE A 131 -4.37 -2.54 -8.80
CA ILE A 131 -3.97 -1.60 -7.76
C ILE A 131 -4.06 -0.17 -8.25
N TYR A 132 -3.60 0.10 -9.47
CA TYR A 132 -3.65 1.44 -10.06
C TYR A 132 -5.09 1.96 -10.10
N ASN A 133 -6.03 1.15 -10.58
CA ASN A 133 -7.45 1.53 -10.65
C ASN A 133 -8.03 1.81 -9.27
N SER A 134 -7.70 0.96 -8.28
CA SER A 134 -8.16 1.15 -6.89
C SER A 134 -7.55 2.42 -6.27
N VAL A 135 -6.27 2.66 -6.51
CA VAL A 135 -5.58 3.84 -6.00
C VAL A 135 -6.14 5.13 -6.63
N GLU A 136 -6.48 5.10 -7.92
CA GLU A 136 -7.14 6.25 -8.56
C GLU A 136 -8.45 6.62 -7.85
N GLU A 137 -9.25 5.62 -7.48
CA GLU A 137 -10.49 5.85 -6.75
C GLU A 137 -10.22 6.45 -5.36
N ILE A 138 -9.17 5.98 -4.68
CA ILE A 138 -8.77 6.53 -3.38
C ILE A 138 -8.36 8.01 -3.55
N ILE A 139 -7.55 8.31 -4.56
CA ILE A 139 -7.10 9.66 -4.84
C ILE A 139 -8.29 10.59 -5.06
N LYS A 140 -9.29 10.14 -5.84
CA LYS A 140 -10.51 10.92 -6.08
C LYS A 140 -11.25 11.25 -4.79
N SER A 141 -11.24 10.34 -3.81
CA SER A 141 -11.91 10.56 -2.52
C SER A 141 -11.24 11.65 -1.69
N TYR A 142 -9.98 11.97 -1.96
CA TYR A 142 -9.23 13.03 -1.29
C TYR A 142 -9.15 14.34 -2.08
N GLU A 143 -9.66 14.36 -3.29
CA GLU A 143 -9.79 15.58 -4.07
C GLU A 143 -11.07 16.33 -3.67
N ASN A 144 -11.02 17.65 -3.67
CA ASN A 144 -12.18 18.49 -3.37
C ASN A 144 -12.78 19.03 -4.66
#